data_79fde529216f1b9dbd2046ec9a2c3a6f
#
_entry.id   79fde529216f1b9dbd2046ec9a2c3a6f
#
_cell.length_a   1.000
_cell.length_b   1.000
_cell.length_c   1.000
_cell.angle_alpha   90.00
_cell.angle_beta   90.00
_cell.angle_gamma   90.00
#
_symmetry.space_group_name_H-M   'P 1'
#
loop_
_entity.id
_entity.type
_entity.pdbx_description
1 polymer ?
#
loop_
_entity_poly.entity_id
_entity_poly.type
_entity_poly.pdbx_seq_one_letter_code
_entity_poly.pdbx_strand_id
1 'polypeptide(L)'
;IVLDTMNFWMDIMLDELKDTLKLIDVLTINDEEARQLSGEYSLVKAARKILKMGPKFLVVKKGEHGALLFNQQDDVFFAPALPLEEVFDPTGAGDSFAGGFIGFLASSGDISFDNMKRAIIYGSAMASFTVEKFGTERLLDLSQEEIDARINQFVDLVQFDISIADKA
;
A
#
# COMPACT_ATOMS: atom_id res chain seq x y z
N ILE A 1 8.46 12.23 -2.51
CA ILE A 1 7.15 12.47 -3.15
C ILE A 1 6.43 11.13 -3.28
N VAL A 2 5.18 11.07 -2.81
CA VAL A 2 4.28 9.91 -3.00
C VAL A 2 3.21 10.31 -4.00
N LEU A 3 2.94 9.47 -4.99
CA LEU A 3 1.89 9.63 -5.99
C LEU A 3 0.91 8.46 -5.87
N ASP A 4 -0.37 8.73 -5.83
CA ASP A 4 -1.43 7.79 -6.20
C ASP A 4 -1.95 8.15 -7.60
N THR A 5 -2.46 7.19 -8.36
CA THR A 5 -2.95 7.42 -9.71
C THR A 5 -4.25 6.66 -9.94
N MET A 6 -4.83 6.84 -11.10
CA MET A 6 -6.07 6.19 -11.51
C MET A 6 -6.06 5.88 -13.00
N ASN A 7 -6.88 4.94 -13.41
CA ASN A 7 -7.01 4.48 -14.81
C ASN A 7 -7.21 5.64 -15.80
N PHE A 8 -7.97 6.66 -15.40
CA PHE A 8 -8.24 7.82 -16.23
C PHE A 8 -6.94 8.47 -16.80
N TRP A 9 -5.92 8.65 -15.95
CA TRP A 9 -4.64 9.23 -16.42
C TRP A 9 -3.88 8.31 -17.36
N MET A 10 -4.01 6.99 -17.19
CA MET A 10 -3.41 6.00 -18.09
C MET A 10 -4.08 5.96 -19.44
N ASP A 11 -5.39 6.27 -19.50
CA ASP A 11 -6.17 6.24 -20.73
C ASP A 11 -5.97 7.50 -21.59
N ILE A 12 -5.80 8.67 -20.96
CA ILE A 12 -5.83 9.94 -21.70
C ILE A 12 -4.53 10.75 -21.65
N MET A 13 -3.65 10.52 -20.64
CA MET A 13 -2.42 11.30 -20.39
C MET A 13 -1.25 10.38 -19.97
N LEU A 14 -1.06 9.28 -20.68
CA LEU A 14 -0.08 8.26 -20.32
C LEU A 14 1.37 8.79 -20.36
N ASP A 15 1.70 9.64 -21.32
CA ASP A 15 3.06 10.15 -21.48
C ASP A 15 3.38 11.17 -20.37
N GLU A 16 2.45 12.04 -20.02
CA GLU A 16 2.57 12.97 -18.89
C GLU A 16 2.66 12.22 -17.55
N LEU A 17 1.89 11.14 -17.40
CA LEU A 17 2.01 10.27 -16.24
C LEU A 17 3.41 9.66 -16.15
N LYS A 18 3.95 9.12 -17.25
CA LYS A 18 5.32 8.57 -17.27
C LYS A 18 6.38 9.61 -16.97
N ASP A 19 6.20 10.86 -17.41
CA ASP A 19 7.12 11.94 -17.06
C ASP A 19 7.04 12.29 -15.58
N THR A 20 5.83 12.28 -15.00
CA THR A 20 5.63 12.46 -13.55
C THR A 20 6.27 11.35 -12.74
N LEU A 21 6.20 10.09 -13.20
CA LEU A 21 6.82 8.95 -12.50
C LEU A 21 8.35 9.11 -12.29
N LYS A 22 9.02 9.86 -13.16
CA LYS A 22 10.47 10.15 -13.02
C LYS A 22 10.79 11.08 -11.86
N LEU A 23 9.80 11.78 -11.32
CA LEU A 23 9.96 12.83 -10.30
C LEU A 23 9.56 12.37 -8.90
N ILE A 24 9.01 11.17 -8.76
CA ILE A 24 8.46 10.67 -7.50
C ILE A 24 9.35 9.60 -6.85
N ASP A 25 9.22 9.45 -5.54
CA ASP A 25 9.92 8.41 -4.79
C ASP A 25 9.07 7.14 -4.67
N VAL A 26 7.77 7.28 -4.46
CA VAL A 26 6.83 6.16 -4.24
C VAL A 26 5.62 6.31 -5.14
N LEU A 27 5.27 5.24 -5.84
CA LEU A 27 3.98 5.10 -6.52
C LEU A 27 3.09 4.15 -5.73
N THR A 28 1.84 4.56 -5.46
CA THR A 28 0.79 3.69 -4.94
C THR A 28 -0.27 3.49 -6.02
N ILE A 29 -0.59 2.25 -6.35
CA ILE A 29 -1.59 1.90 -7.37
C ILE A 29 -2.31 0.62 -6.99
N ASN A 30 -3.46 0.34 -7.61
CA ASN A 30 -4.09 -0.96 -7.48
C ASN A 30 -3.48 -1.98 -8.48
N ASP A 31 -3.85 -3.24 -8.35
CA ASP A 31 -3.27 -4.32 -9.16
C ASP A 31 -3.72 -4.28 -10.63
N GLU A 32 -4.93 -3.78 -10.93
CA GLU A 32 -5.41 -3.58 -12.30
C GLU A 32 -4.65 -2.44 -12.98
N GLU A 33 -4.47 -1.34 -12.29
CA GLU A 33 -3.67 -0.20 -12.73
C GLU A 33 -2.21 -0.60 -12.98
N ALA A 34 -1.63 -1.44 -12.09
CA ALA A 34 -0.27 -1.93 -12.28
C ALA A 34 -0.13 -2.77 -13.56
N ARG A 35 -1.12 -3.62 -13.85
CA ARG A 35 -1.17 -4.39 -15.10
C ARG A 35 -1.35 -3.49 -16.31
N GLN A 36 -2.25 -2.52 -16.24
CA GLN A 36 -2.50 -1.57 -17.34
C GLN A 36 -1.25 -0.74 -17.64
N LEU A 37 -0.65 -0.10 -16.64
CA LEU A 37 0.53 0.76 -16.81
C LEU A 37 1.73 0.00 -17.35
N SER A 38 1.93 -1.24 -16.91
CA SER A 38 3.07 -2.06 -17.30
C SER A 38 2.85 -2.89 -18.57
N GLY A 39 1.60 -3.24 -18.88
CA GLY A 39 1.25 -4.24 -19.90
C GLY A 39 1.60 -5.68 -19.50
N GLU A 40 1.84 -5.95 -18.21
CA GLU A 40 2.23 -7.26 -17.68
C GLU A 40 1.13 -7.82 -16.79
N TYR A 41 0.77 -9.09 -16.98
CA TYR A 41 -0.22 -9.75 -16.10
C TYR A 41 0.36 -10.10 -14.72
N SER A 42 1.62 -10.55 -14.67
CA SER A 42 2.32 -10.86 -13.42
C SER A 42 2.68 -9.57 -12.67
N LEU A 43 2.21 -9.43 -11.42
CA LEU A 43 2.52 -8.25 -10.60
C LEU A 43 4.01 -8.08 -10.33
N VAL A 44 4.79 -9.16 -10.23
CA VAL A 44 6.25 -9.09 -10.07
C VAL A 44 6.91 -8.52 -11.33
N LYS A 45 6.47 -8.93 -12.53
CA LYS A 45 6.97 -8.37 -13.79
C LYS A 45 6.50 -6.92 -13.97
N ALA A 46 5.24 -6.64 -13.62
CA ALA A 46 4.67 -5.29 -13.64
C ALA A 46 5.50 -4.35 -12.75
N ALA A 47 5.78 -4.75 -11.52
CA ALA A 47 6.56 -3.97 -10.57
C ALA A 47 7.96 -3.63 -11.10
N ARG A 48 8.70 -4.62 -11.60
CA ARG A 48 10.02 -4.39 -12.20
C ARG A 48 10.01 -3.42 -13.37
N LYS A 49 8.92 -3.45 -14.16
CA LYS A 49 8.77 -2.56 -15.32
C LYS A 49 8.42 -1.14 -14.89
N ILE A 50 7.52 -0.99 -13.91
CA ILE A 50 7.11 0.31 -13.37
C ILE A 50 8.26 0.99 -12.63
N LEU A 51 9.02 0.26 -11.79
CA LEU A 51 10.18 0.80 -11.08
C LEU A 51 11.27 1.35 -12.03
N LYS A 52 11.40 0.76 -13.23
CA LYS A 52 12.28 1.30 -14.28
C LYS A 52 11.78 2.61 -14.91
N MET A 53 10.52 2.99 -14.69
CA MET A 53 9.96 4.26 -15.18
C MET A 53 10.32 5.45 -14.27
N GLY A 54 10.84 5.20 -13.03
CA GLY A 54 11.30 6.27 -12.15
C GLY A 54 11.19 6.00 -10.65
N PRO A 55 10.05 5.51 -10.14
CA PRO A 55 9.84 5.38 -8.70
C PRO A 55 10.87 4.46 -8.03
N LYS A 56 11.30 4.82 -6.81
CA LYS A 56 12.18 3.96 -5.99
C LYS A 56 11.43 2.81 -5.34
N PHE A 57 10.15 3.07 -5.02
CA PHE A 57 9.25 2.12 -4.38
C PHE A 57 7.91 2.08 -5.11
N LEU A 58 7.31 0.89 -5.15
CA LEU A 58 5.98 0.66 -5.68
C LEU A 58 5.15 -0.08 -4.64
N VAL A 59 3.98 0.48 -4.30
CA VAL A 59 2.96 -0.18 -3.50
C VAL A 59 1.82 -0.59 -4.42
N VAL A 60 1.51 -1.89 -4.46
CA VAL A 60 0.38 -2.42 -5.23
C VAL A 60 -0.72 -2.83 -4.26
N LYS A 61 -1.80 -2.06 -4.23
CA LYS A 61 -3.01 -2.31 -3.43
C LYS A 61 -3.83 -3.41 -4.08
N LYS A 62 -4.35 -4.37 -3.31
CA LYS A 62 -5.12 -5.51 -3.79
C LYS A 62 -6.46 -5.68 -3.05
N GLY A 63 -7.03 -4.58 -2.57
CA GLY A 63 -8.28 -4.58 -1.82
C GLY A 63 -8.21 -5.49 -0.60
N GLU A 64 -9.16 -6.40 -0.46
CA GLU A 64 -9.24 -7.39 0.62
C GLU A 64 -8.08 -8.39 0.68
N HIS A 65 -7.26 -8.44 -0.37
CA HIS A 65 -6.07 -9.28 -0.42
C HIS A 65 -4.80 -8.56 0.02
N GLY A 66 -4.90 -7.36 0.62
CA GLY A 66 -3.76 -6.63 1.17
C GLY A 66 -2.95 -5.82 0.16
N ALA A 67 -1.66 -5.67 0.40
CA ALA A 67 -0.77 -4.86 -0.43
C ALA A 67 0.61 -5.50 -0.59
N LEU A 68 1.23 -5.25 -1.74
CA LEU A 68 2.62 -5.63 -2.04
C LEU A 68 3.48 -4.37 -2.11
N LEU A 69 4.65 -4.41 -1.51
CA LEU A 69 5.70 -3.41 -1.63
C LEU A 69 6.84 -3.99 -2.45
N PHE A 70 7.34 -3.23 -3.40
CA PHE A 70 8.53 -3.53 -4.20
C PHE A 70 9.49 -2.37 -4.19
N ASN A 71 10.80 -2.66 -4.31
CA ASN A 71 11.83 -1.65 -4.53
C ASN A 71 12.69 -2.00 -5.76
N GLN A 72 13.64 -1.12 -6.09
CA GLN A 72 14.56 -1.33 -7.22
C GLN A 72 15.64 -2.39 -6.97
N GLN A 73 15.78 -2.89 -5.75
CA GLN A 73 16.71 -3.96 -5.34
C GLN A 73 16.09 -5.36 -5.40
N ASP A 74 14.89 -5.49 -5.97
CA ASP A 74 14.10 -6.73 -6.02
C ASP A 74 13.61 -7.23 -4.64
N ASP A 75 13.67 -6.38 -3.59
CA ASP A 75 13.03 -6.72 -2.32
C ASP A 75 11.52 -6.63 -2.47
N VAL A 76 10.84 -7.56 -1.81
CA VAL A 76 9.37 -7.66 -1.80
C VAL A 76 8.87 -7.85 -0.38
N PHE A 77 7.81 -7.12 -0.03
CA PHE A 77 7.07 -7.31 1.21
C PHE A 77 5.58 -7.43 0.90
N PHE A 78 4.90 -8.33 1.61
CA PHE A 78 3.46 -8.51 1.53
C PHE A 78 2.83 -8.19 2.89
N ALA A 79 1.86 -7.28 2.90
CA ALA A 79 0.99 -7.01 4.04
C ALA A 79 -0.41 -7.56 3.71
N PRO A 80 -1.01 -8.42 4.54
CA PRO A 80 -2.41 -8.82 4.38
C PRO A 80 -3.33 -7.63 4.63
N ALA A 81 -4.56 -7.68 4.14
CA ALA A 81 -5.63 -6.87 4.68
C ALA A 81 -6.11 -7.45 6.01
N LEU A 82 -6.66 -6.61 6.90
CA LEU A 82 -7.33 -7.12 8.08
C LEU A 82 -8.66 -7.78 7.67
N PRO A 83 -8.93 -9.03 8.07
CA PRO A 83 -10.22 -9.66 7.81
C PRO A 83 -11.29 -8.99 8.67
N LEU A 84 -12.23 -8.30 8.02
CA LEU A 84 -13.36 -7.65 8.64
C LEU A 84 -14.62 -8.48 8.39
N GLU A 85 -15.49 -8.60 9.39
CA GLU A 85 -16.77 -9.29 9.22
C GLU A 85 -17.72 -8.52 8.30
N GLU A 86 -17.69 -7.18 8.38
CA GLU A 86 -18.54 -6.30 7.60
C GLU A 86 -17.73 -5.21 6.93
N VAL A 87 -17.99 -4.98 5.66
CA VAL A 87 -17.49 -3.85 4.87
C VAL A 87 -18.69 -3.06 4.40
N PHE A 88 -18.82 -1.83 4.88
CA PHE A 88 -19.98 -1.00 4.62
C PHE A 88 -19.87 -0.26 3.29
N ASP A 89 -18.75 0.45 3.09
CA ASP A 89 -18.46 1.17 1.85
C ASP A 89 -16.96 1.20 1.59
N PRO A 90 -16.45 0.60 0.50
CA PRO A 90 -15.03 0.62 0.17
C PRO A 90 -14.56 1.94 -0.44
N THR A 91 -15.47 2.90 -0.72
CA THR A 91 -15.14 4.18 -1.32
C THR A 91 -14.21 4.98 -0.42
N GLY A 92 -13.11 5.47 -0.97
CA GLY A 92 -12.10 6.25 -0.22
C GLY A 92 -11.11 5.40 0.59
N ALA A 93 -11.22 4.07 0.59
CA ALA A 93 -10.25 3.21 1.27
C ALA A 93 -8.83 3.39 0.71
N GLY A 94 -8.70 3.53 -0.61
CA GLY A 94 -7.42 3.82 -1.27
C GLY A 94 -6.82 5.15 -0.85
N ASP A 95 -7.62 6.21 -0.77
CA ASP A 95 -7.20 7.54 -0.33
C ASP A 95 -6.77 7.53 1.14
N SER A 96 -7.52 6.82 1.98
CA SER A 96 -7.20 6.66 3.40
C SER A 96 -5.94 5.83 3.62
N PHE A 97 -5.74 4.79 2.80
CA PHE A 97 -4.49 4.06 2.76
C PHE A 97 -3.31 5.00 2.44
N ALA A 98 -3.42 5.78 1.36
CA ALA A 98 -2.38 6.71 0.95
C ALA A 98 -2.12 7.78 2.03
N GLY A 99 -3.17 8.30 2.67
CA GLY A 99 -3.08 9.24 3.78
C GLY A 99 -2.35 8.67 5.00
N GLY A 100 -2.72 7.48 5.45
CA GLY A 100 -2.05 6.79 6.57
C GLY A 100 -0.60 6.44 6.26
N PHE A 101 -0.35 5.94 5.05
CA PHE A 101 0.99 5.61 4.56
C PHE A 101 1.92 6.84 4.56
N ILE A 102 1.51 7.94 3.90
CA ILE A 102 2.34 9.13 3.81
C ILE A 102 2.45 9.87 5.15
N GLY A 103 1.39 9.87 5.96
CA GLY A 103 1.39 10.46 7.30
C GLY A 103 2.44 9.81 8.20
N PHE A 104 2.51 8.47 8.19
CA PHE A 104 3.53 7.73 8.94
C PHE A 104 4.95 8.04 8.42
N LEU A 105 5.18 8.05 7.12
CA LEU A 105 6.48 8.39 6.54
C LEU A 105 6.91 9.82 6.88
N ALA A 106 5.97 10.76 6.84
CA ALA A 106 6.24 12.17 7.18
C ALA A 106 6.62 12.33 8.66
N SER A 107 5.97 11.60 9.56
CA SER A 107 6.26 11.65 11.00
C SER A 107 7.59 11.00 11.36
N SER A 108 7.96 9.92 10.69
CA SER A 108 9.21 9.19 10.95
C SER A 108 10.43 9.81 10.28
N GLY A 109 10.25 10.52 9.17
CA GLY A 109 11.34 11.08 8.36
C GLY A 109 12.26 10.03 7.71
N ASP A 110 11.87 8.74 7.74
CA ASP A 110 12.65 7.61 7.24
C ASP A 110 11.95 6.96 6.05
N ILE A 111 12.67 6.82 4.93
CA ILE A 111 12.21 6.19 3.69
C ILE A 111 12.91 4.84 3.42
N SER A 112 13.49 4.22 4.45
CA SER A 112 14.07 2.87 4.32
C SER A 112 12.99 1.84 3.99
N PHE A 113 13.39 0.72 3.37
CA PHE A 113 12.45 -0.36 3.01
C PHE A 113 11.73 -0.93 4.25
N ASP A 114 12.42 -1.03 5.39
CA ASP A 114 11.81 -1.49 6.64
C ASP A 114 10.80 -0.49 7.20
N ASN A 115 11.04 0.80 7.03
CA ASN A 115 10.07 1.81 7.44
C ASN A 115 8.86 1.89 6.46
N MET A 116 9.09 1.64 5.18
CA MET A 116 8.01 1.48 4.19
C MET A 116 7.07 0.32 4.54
N LYS A 117 7.59 -0.80 5.06
CA LYS A 117 6.75 -1.92 5.55
C LYS A 117 5.80 -1.45 6.67
N ARG A 118 6.31 -0.68 7.64
CA ARG A 118 5.49 -0.11 8.72
C ARG A 118 4.45 0.86 8.17
N ALA A 119 4.85 1.74 7.26
CA ALA A 119 3.95 2.68 6.60
C ALA A 119 2.77 1.98 5.90
N ILE A 120 3.00 0.82 5.27
CA ILE A 120 1.94 0.02 4.65
C ILE A 120 0.95 -0.49 5.70
N ILE A 121 1.41 -0.93 6.87
CA ILE A 121 0.53 -1.36 7.96
C ILE A 121 -0.32 -0.19 8.45
N TYR A 122 0.26 1.01 8.63
CA TYR A 122 -0.51 2.22 8.98
C TYR A 122 -1.53 2.58 7.90
N GLY A 123 -1.14 2.55 6.63
CA GLY A 123 -2.07 2.76 5.51
C GLY A 123 -3.21 1.75 5.51
N SER A 124 -2.90 0.47 5.70
CA SER A 124 -3.88 -0.62 5.76
C SER A 124 -4.83 -0.47 6.96
N ALA A 125 -4.33 -0.03 8.11
CA ALA A 125 -5.14 0.24 9.29
C ALA A 125 -6.13 1.39 9.02
N MET A 126 -5.68 2.50 8.45
CA MET A 126 -6.56 3.63 8.10
C MET A 126 -7.62 3.23 7.06
N ALA A 127 -7.24 2.48 6.03
CA ALA A 127 -8.18 1.94 5.06
C ALA A 127 -9.22 1.01 5.70
N SER A 128 -8.81 0.18 6.67
CA SER A 128 -9.73 -0.74 7.37
C SER A 128 -10.78 -0.01 8.20
N PHE A 129 -10.45 1.16 8.76
CA PHE A 129 -11.44 1.99 9.45
C PHE A 129 -12.40 2.67 8.47
N THR A 130 -11.90 3.14 7.33
CA THR A 130 -12.73 3.82 6.33
C THR A 130 -13.89 2.96 5.87
N VAL A 131 -13.67 1.66 5.65
CA VAL A 131 -14.71 0.76 5.15
C VAL A 131 -15.79 0.37 6.18
N GLU A 132 -15.62 0.75 7.46
CA GLU A 132 -16.58 0.47 8.54
C GLU A 132 -17.81 1.39 8.50
N LYS A 133 -17.74 2.55 7.83
CA LYS A 133 -18.85 3.52 7.70
C LYS A 133 -18.81 4.22 6.36
N PHE A 134 -19.82 5.02 6.05
CA PHE A 134 -19.84 5.84 4.85
C PHE A 134 -18.82 6.99 4.91
N GLY A 135 -18.12 7.20 3.79
CA GLY A 135 -17.21 8.32 3.59
C GLY A 135 -16.14 8.40 4.68
N THR A 136 -16.01 9.56 5.33
CA THR A 136 -15.00 9.82 6.37
C THR A 136 -15.56 9.74 7.79
N GLU A 137 -16.80 9.31 7.99
CA GLU A 137 -17.47 9.34 9.31
C GLU A 137 -16.66 8.60 10.38
N ARG A 138 -16.11 7.43 10.04
CA ARG A 138 -15.32 6.65 11.02
C ARG A 138 -14.00 7.31 11.38
N LEU A 139 -13.41 8.02 10.44
CA LEU A 139 -12.10 8.68 10.64
C LEU A 139 -12.19 9.93 11.54
N LEU A 140 -13.37 10.59 11.62
CA LEU A 140 -13.54 11.79 12.41
C LEU A 140 -13.45 11.53 13.91
N ASP A 141 -13.85 10.35 14.37
CA ASP A 141 -13.95 9.98 15.79
C ASP A 141 -12.84 9.01 16.22
N LEU A 142 -11.81 8.77 15.38
CA LEU A 142 -10.72 7.86 15.70
C LEU A 142 -9.81 8.40 16.79
N SER A 143 -9.62 7.61 17.84
CA SER A 143 -8.61 7.87 18.86
C SER A 143 -7.28 7.20 18.50
N GLN A 144 -6.19 7.67 19.10
CA GLN A 144 -4.87 7.05 18.93
C GLN A 144 -4.85 5.62 19.48
N GLU A 145 -5.57 5.37 20.58
CA GLU A 145 -5.68 4.04 21.20
C GLU A 145 -6.32 3.01 20.26
N GLU A 146 -7.34 3.44 19.49
CA GLU A 146 -7.98 2.57 18.49
C GLU A 146 -7.04 2.28 17.32
N ILE A 147 -6.26 3.28 16.87
CA ILE A 147 -5.26 3.09 15.82
C ILE A 147 -4.19 2.10 16.29
N ASP A 148 -3.65 2.28 17.49
CA ASP A 148 -2.63 1.41 18.05
C ASP A 148 -3.14 -0.03 18.24
N ALA A 149 -4.38 -0.19 18.72
CA ALA A 149 -5.03 -1.49 18.82
C ALA A 149 -5.18 -2.16 17.45
N ARG A 150 -5.56 -1.40 16.41
CA ARG A 150 -5.68 -1.90 15.04
C ARG A 150 -4.32 -2.32 14.47
N ILE A 151 -3.27 -1.55 14.71
CA ILE A 151 -1.90 -1.92 14.32
C ILE A 151 -1.47 -3.24 14.98
N ASN A 152 -1.77 -3.40 16.29
CA ASN A 152 -1.48 -4.65 16.98
C ASN A 152 -2.22 -5.85 16.38
N GLN A 153 -3.49 -5.70 15.94
CA GLN A 153 -4.21 -6.75 15.22
C GLN A 153 -3.48 -7.20 13.94
N PHE A 154 -2.86 -6.27 13.19
CA PHE A 154 -2.04 -6.62 12.03
C PHE A 154 -0.78 -7.39 12.43
N VAL A 155 -0.14 -7.01 13.54
CA VAL A 155 1.04 -7.73 14.06
C VAL A 155 0.65 -9.16 14.42
N ASP A 156 -0.42 -9.32 15.20
CA ASP A 156 -0.91 -10.63 15.65
C ASP A 156 -1.33 -11.52 14.47
N LEU A 157 -1.93 -10.92 13.44
CA LEU A 157 -2.38 -11.62 12.23
C LEU A 157 -1.26 -12.31 11.46
N VAL A 158 -0.06 -11.74 11.47
CA VAL A 158 1.08 -12.23 10.68
C VAL A 158 2.19 -12.84 11.51
N GLN A 159 2.09 -12.78 12.83
CA GLN A 159 3.10 -13.34 13.73
C GLN A 159 2.97 -14.87 13.78
N PHE A 160 4.06 -15.56 13.54
CA PHE A 160 4.17 -17.01 13.71
C PHE A 160 5.60 -17.39 14.05
N ASP A 161 5.75 -18.47 14.81
CA ASP A 161 7.04 -19.07 15.11
C ASP A 161 7.29 -20.26 14.20
N ILE A 162 8.48 -20.33 13.63
CA ILE A 162 8.94 -21.47 12.86
C ILE A 162 10.31 -21.91 13.35
N SER A 163 10.43 -23.18 13.77
CA SER A 163 11.72 -23.81 14.03
C SER A 163 12.15 -24.61 12.80
N ILE A 164 13.25 -24.22 12.18
CA ILE A 164 13.88 -25.00 11.13
C ILE A 164 14.86 -25.94 11.82
N ALA A 165 14.62 -27.25 11.73
CA ALA A 165 15.58 -28.22 12.25
C ALA A 165 16.91 -28.03 11.55
N ASP A 166 17.99 -27.86 12.31
CA ASP A 166 19.33 -27.83 11.78
C ASP A 166 19.53 -29.13 11.01
N LYS A 167 19.82 -29.04 9.71
CA LYS A 167 20.24 -30.21 8.93
C LYS A 167 21.59 -30.63 9.48
N ALA A 168 21.58 -31.74 10.23
CA ALA A 168 22.80 -32.42 10.67
C ALA A 168 23.63 -32.91 9.47
#